data_38a931233912938e8c9fe2e6cbef2060
#
_entry.id   38a931233912938e8c9fe2e6cbef2060
#
_cell.length_a   1.000
_cell.length_b   1.000
_cell.length_c   1.000
_cell.angle_alpha   90.00
_cell.angle_beta   90.00
_cell.angle_gamma   90.00
#
_symmetry.space_group_name_H-M   'P 1'
#
loop_
_entity.id
_entity.type
_entity.pdbx_description
1 polymer ?
#
loop_
_entity_poly.entity_id
_entity_poly.type
_entity_poly.pdbx_seq_one_letter_code
_entity_poly.pdbx_strand_id
1 'polypeptide(L)'
;MLILGSLVYFVFFAFISYEFGRMDFSVGFEECCSAIKYGRVEAIEARILVMIFLAMPCLIINLLIYIIAGIVCSAGAAAIFHVLAHIVINFFVVPLIGTLLGAVLAIYAKRGVAYIVLLVITFFSSPAVNGFCADLYYSTGISANRWLRVFPFMTPSSFFYTPNIAYGYSLRPYRLFAFLMWILVLCALLLFFFARNRYGKHFLVLGVACLTLGLCCAPIVLQNNSDNIEDIESTEEVGGEIRYYIINKTSPPDACPEFKITSYDMELKLSNVLHAEVKVSVSPSNLDIYGFTLYHGYKVKSVRDESGRDLKFRQNDDWIEVESAGETSSLTFTYSGYSNTHYSNGQGASLPGTF
;
A
#
# COMPACT_ATOMS: atom_id res chain seq x y z
N MET A 1 12.27 -1.33 17.06
CA MET A 1 11.29 -1.72 18.10
C MET A 1 9.83 -1.45 17.69
N LEU A 2 9.49 -0.33 17.04
CA LEU A 2 8.13 -0.02 16.52
C LEU A 2 7.58 -1.03 15.51
N ILE A 3 8.44 -1.71 14.79
CA ILE A 3 8.12 -2.53 13.60
C ILE A 3 7.53 -3.87 13.98
N LEU A 4 8.17 -4.61 14.86
CA LEU A 4 7.64 -5.87 15.40
C LEU A 4 6.42 -5.63 16.31
N GLY A 5 6.33 -4.44 16.91
CA GLY A 5 5.27 -4.10 17.85
C GLY A 5 3.88 -4.25 17.25
N SER A 6 3.64 -3.75 16.05
CA SER A 6 2.29 -3.74 15.48
C SER A 6 1.73 -5.15 15.24
N LEU A 7 2.54 -6.08 14.71
CA LEU A 7 2.10 -7.46 14.49
C LEU A 7 1.85 -8.19 15.83
N VAL A 8 2.76 -8.02 16.79
CA VAL A 8 2.60 -8.62 18.14
C VAL A 8 1.34 -8.08 18.81
N TYR A 9 1.09 -6.77 18.75
CA TYR A 9 -0.13 -6.17 19.30
C TYR A 9 -1.38 -6.67 18.58
N PHE A 10 -1.35 -6.78 17.24
CA PHE A 10 -2.46 -7.36 16.49
C PHE A 10 -2.81 -8.76 16.98
N VAL A 11 -1.82 -9.67 17.02
CA VAL A 11 -2.02 -11.06 17.45
C VAL A 11 -2.49 -11.14 18.89
N PHE A 12 -1.85 -10.40 19.80
CA PHE A 12 -2.20 -10.37 21.22
C PHE A 12 -3.65 -9.93 21.44
N PHE A 13 -4.06 -8.81 20.85
CA PHE A 13 -5.41 -8.30 20.99
C PHE A 13 -6.45 -9.19 20.32
N ALA A 14 -6.14 -9.78 19.18
CA ALA A 14 -7.04 -10.71 18.49
C ALA A 14 -7.24 -11.99 19.30
N PHE A 15 -6.16 -12.53 19.86
CA PHE A 15 -6.22 -13.73 20.69
C PHE A 15 -6.99 -13.51 21.99
N ILE A 16 -6.66 -12.44 22.73
CA ILE A 16 -7.35 -12.14 23.99
C ILE A 16 -8.83 -11.84 23.74
N SER A 17 -9.16 -11.05 22.72
CA SER A 17 -10.55 -10.74 22.37
C SER A 17 -11.33 -12.00 21.99
N TYR A 18 -10.70 -12.94 21.27
CA TYR A 18 -11.29 -14.23 20.96
C TYR A 18 -11.56 -15.06 22.22
N GLU A 19 -10.57 -15.26 23.08
CA GLU A 19 -10.72 -16.07 24.29
C GLU A 19 -11.73 -15.43 25.25
N PHE A 20 -11.67 -14.13 25.43
CA PHE A 20 -12.62 -13.38 26.26
C PHE A 20 -14.05 -13.52 25.75
N GLY A 21 -14.25 -13.46 24.41
CA GLY A 21 -15.57 -13.73 23.81
C GLY A 21 -16.04 -15.16 23.99
N ARG A 22 -15.14 -16.15 23.94
CA ARG A 22 -15.47 -17.58 24.08
C ARG A 22 -15.78 -17.99 25.52
N MET A 23 -15.18 -17.35 26.51
CA MET A 23 -15.48 -17.64 27.92
C MET A 23 -16.97 -17.49 28.24
N ASP A 24 -17.64 -16.51 27.66
CA ASP A 24 -19.08 -16.27 27.92
C ASP A 24 -19.94 -17.39 27.38
N PHE A 25 -19.60 -18.01 26.28
CA PHE A 25 -20.30 -19.18 25.79
C PHE A 25 -20.10 -20.41 26.71
N SER A 26 -18.95 -20.50 27.37
CA SER A 26 -18.66 -21.62 28.27
C SER A 26 -19.32 -21.55 29.63
N VAL A 27 -19.60 -20.34 30.14
CA VAL A 27 -20.22 -20.12 31.46
C VAL A 27 -21.73 -19.79 31.40
N GLY A 28 -22.36 -19.86 30.22
CA GLY A 28 -23.79 -19.61 30.04
C GLY A 28 -24.19 -18.13 30.17
N PHE A 29 -23.21 -17.21 30.21
CA PHE A 29 -23.47 -15.77 30.29
C PHE A 29 -24.24 -15.26 29.06
N GLU A 30 -24.04 -15.89 27.91
CA GLU A 30 -24.75 -15.56 26.67
C GLU A 30 -26.28 -15.80 26.82
N GLU A 31 -26.67 -16.85 27.52
CA GLU A 31 -28.10 -17.15 27.78
C GLU A 31 -28.74 -16.04 28.63
N CYS A 32 -28.03 -15.58 29.66
CA CYS A 32 -28.48 -14.46 30.48
C CYS A 32 -28.60 -13.17 29.67
N CYS A 33 -27.63 -12.85 28.86
CA CYS A 33 -27.64 -11.67 27.96
C CYS A 33 -28.79 -11.77 26.94
N SER A 34 -29.12 -12.98 26.46
CA SER A 34 -30.18 -13.16 25.48
C SER A 34 -31.60 -12.92 26.03
N ALA A 35 -31.76 -12.99 27.34
CA ALA A 35 -33.04 -12.70 28.04
C ALA A 35 -33.35 -11.18 28.08
N ILE A 36 -32.35 -10.33 27.89
CA ILE A 36 -32.47 -8.88 27.92
C ILE A 36 -32.48 -8.33 26.48
N LYS A 37 -33.37 -7.38 26.21
CA LYS A 37 -33.44 -6.71 24.92
C LYS A 37 -32.10 -6.00 24.65
N TYR A 38 -31.46 -6.33 23.53
CA TYR A 38 -30.10 -5.88 23.14
C TYR A 38 -28.93 -6.35 24.03
N GLY A 39 -29.17 -7.18 25.06
CA GLY A 39 -28.12 -7.59 26.00
C GLY A 39 -26.90 -8.23 25.36
N ARG A 40 -27.05 -8.99 24.25
CA ARG A 40 -25.90 -9.52 23.46
C ARG A 40 -25.13 -8.42 22.75
N VAL A 41 -25.81 -7.39 22.26
CA VAL A 41 -25.17 -6.24 21.60
C VAL A 41 -24.33 -5.50 22.61
N GLU A 42 -24.92 -5.14 23.74
CA GLU A 42 -24.26 -4.43 24.82
C GLU A 42 -23.07 -5.21 25.40
N ALA A 43 -23.20 -6.53 25.53
CA ALA A 43 -22.12 -7.38 26.00
C ALA A 43 -20.90 -7.39 25.02
N ILE A 44 -21.14 -7.45 23.72
CA ILE A 44 -20.06 -7.39 22.72
C ILE A 44 -19.45 -6.00 22.69
N GLU A 45 -20.24 -4.94 22.71
CA GLU A 45 -19.76 -3.56 22.75
C GLU A 45 -18.93 -3.30 24.03
N ALA A 46 -19.39 -3.75 25.19
CA ALA A 46 -18.65 -3.61 26.44
C ALA A 46 -17.28 -4.28 26.39
N ARG A 47 -17.18 -5.47 25.78
CA ARG A 47 -15.91 -6.17 25.61
C ARG A 47 -14.96 -5.41 24.69
N ILE A 48 -15.45 -4.94 23.54
CA ILE A 48 -14.66 -4.12 22.62
C ILE A 48 -14.15 -2.88 23.36
N LEU A 49 -14.99 -2.21 24.16
CA LEU A 49 -14.57 -1.07 24.97
C LEU A 49 -13.49 -1.43 26.00
N VAL A 50 -13.62 -2.53 26.71
CA VAL A 50 -12.58 -3.01 27.66
C VAL A 50 -11.25 -3.23 26.94
N MET A 51 -11.27 -3.83 25.75
CA MET A 51 -10.06 -4.05 24.97
C MET A 51 -9.44 -2.73 24.49
N ILE A 52 -10.26 -1.76 24.11
CA ILE A 52 -9.80 -0.40 23.78
C ILE A 52 -9.15 0.27 24.99
N PHE A 53 -9.78 0.19 26.17
CA PHE A 53 -9.18 0.71 27.42
C PHE A 53 -7.86 0.02 27.76
N LEU A 54 -7.71 -1.27 27.47
CA LEU A 54 -6.46 -2.00 27.67
C LEU A 54 -5.36 -1.53 26.69
N ALA A 55 -5.71 -1.07 25.49
CA ALA A 55 -4.75 -0.53 24.52
C ALA A 55 -4.28 0.90 24.87
N MET A 56 -5.09 1.70 25.56
CA MET A 56 -4.80 3.12 25.85
C MET A 56 -3.51 3.36 26.63
N PRO A 57 -3.18 2.63 27.70
CA PRO A 57 -1.91 2.82 28.40
C PRO A 57 -0.69 2.65 27.49
N CYS A 58 -0.71 1.63 26.64
CA CYS A 58 0.37 1.38 25.68
C CYS A 58 0.51 2.53 24.68
N LEU A 59 -0.61 3.04 24.14
CA LEU A 59 -0.62 4.20 23.27
C LEU A 59 -0.05 5.44 23.97
N ILE A 60 -0.57 5.78 25.17
CA ILE A 60 -0.16 6.98 25.91
C ILE A 60 1.32 6.95 26.26
N ILE A 61 1.83 5.83 26.76
CA ILE A 61 3.25 5.67 27.10
C ILE A 61 4.13 5.89 25.88
N ASN A 62 3.79 5.27 24.74
CA ASN A 62 4.57 5.45 23.51
C ASN A 62 4.50 6.88 22.99
N LEU A 63 3.32 7.53 22.99
CA LEU A 63 3.21 8.94 22.61
C LEU A 63 4.09 9.84 23.47
N LEU A 64 4.07 9.67 24.79
CA LEU A 64 4.91 10.46 25.70
C LEU A 64 6.40 10.24 25.46
N ILE A 65 6.85 8.99 25.31
CA ILE A 65 8.26 8.67 25.04
C ILE A 65 8.73 9.38 23.76
N TYR A 66 7.95 9.30 22.68
CA TYR A 66 8.37 9.86 21.39
C TYR A 66 8.25 11.39 21.32
N ILE A 67 7.29 12.00 22.02
CA ILE A 67 7.24 13.46 22.17
C ILE A 67 8.49 13.96 22.91
N ILE A 68 8.83 13.33 24.04
CA ILE A 68 10.01 13.70 24.82
C ILE A 68 11.28 13.51 23.99
N ALA A 69 11.43 12.37 23.31
CA ALA A 69 12.56 12.11 22.44
C ALA A 69 12.66 13.13 21.29
N GLY A 70 11.54 13.48 20.65
CA GLY A 70 11.49 14.49 19.60
C GLY A 70 11.94 15.87 20.08
N ILE A 71 11.55 16.28 21.28
CA ILE A 71 11.98 17.55 21.90
C ILE A 71 13.48 17.50 22.21
N VAL A 72 13.96 16.44 22.86
CA VAL A 72 15.38 16.27 23.21
C VAL A 72 16.28 16.28 21.97
N CYS A 73 15.86 15.63 20.90
CA CYS A 73 16.58 15.58 19.62
C CYS A 73 16.39 16.82 18.74
N SER A 74 15.65 17.84 19.21
CA SER A 74 15.34 19.05 18.44
C SER A 74 14.73 18.73 17.05
N ALA A 75 13.91 17.69 16.97
CA ALA A 75 13.25 17.29 15.74
C ALA A 75 12.23 18.35 15.29
N GLY A 76 12.14 18.57 13.98
CA GLY A 76 11.14 19.48 13.42
C GLY A 76 9.70 18.99 13.68
N ALA A 77 8.75 19.93 13.80
CA ALA A 77 7.35 19.61 14.13
C ALA A 77 6.72 18.60 13.14
N ALA A 78 7.04 18.70 11.85
CA ALA A 78 6.56 17.76 10.85
C ALA A 78 7.02 16.31 11.11
N ALA A 79 8.30 16.13 11.46
CA ALA A 79 8.85 14.82 11.79
C ALA A 79 8.17 14.22 13.05
N ILE A 80 7.97 15.04 14.08
CA ILE A 80 7.25 14.61 15.29
C ILE A 80 5.84 14.18 14.93
N PHE A 81 5.10 14.97 14.13
CA PHE A 81 3.75 14.64 13.72
C PHE A 81 3.66 13.31 12.96
N HIS A 82 4.58 13.06 12.03
CA HIS A 82 4.62 11.78 11.30
C HIS A 82 4.84 10.58 12.22
N VAL A 83 5.79 10.70 13.16
CA VAL A 83 6.06 9.62 14.13
C VAL A 83 4.85 9.39 15.03
N LEU A 84 4.19 10.45 15.51
CA LEU A 84 2.99 10.32 16.34
C LEU A 84 1.84 9.65 15.58
N ALA A 85 1.64 9.98 14.31
CA ALA A 85 0.64 9.32 13.46
C ALA A 85 0.92 7.82 13.32
N HIS A 86 2.18 7.42 13.10
CA HIS A 86 2.57 6.01 13.10
C HIS A 86 2.32 5.31 14.44
N ILE A 87 2.56 5.99 15.58
CA ILE A 87 2.29 5.44 16.88
C ILE A 87 0.80 5.19 17.08
N VAL A 88 -0.06 6.14 16.71
CA VAL A 88 -1.51 5.98 16.78
C VAL A 88 -1.96 4.80 15.93
N ILE A 89 -1.46 4.67 14.72
CA ILE A 89 -1.81 3.54 13.84
C ILE A 89 -1.38 2.21 14.48
N ASN A 90 -0.13 2.10 14.90
CA ASN A 90 0.42 0.82 15.35
C ASN A 90 -0.07 0.41 16.74
N PHE A 91 -0.35 1.35 17.64
CA PHE A 91 -0.72 1.08 19.03
C PHE A 91 -2.20 1.32 19.36
N PHE A 92 -2.99 1.79 18.39
CA PHE A 92 -4.43 1.94 18.55
C PHE A 92 -5.22 1.28 17.41
N VAL A 93 -4.97 1.67 16.15
CA VAL A 93 -5.75 1.14 15.01
C VAL A 93 -5.51 -0.35 14.81
N VAL A 94 -4.28 -0.81 14.87
CA VAL A 94 -3.93 -2.24 14.71
C VAL A 94 -4.48 -3.10 15.85
N PRO A 95 -4.32 -2.76 17.15
CA PRO A 95 -5.01 -3.44 18.24
C PRO A 95 -6.54 -3.44 18.12
N LEU A 96 -7.15 -2.35 17.64
CA LEU A 96 -8.59 -2.27 17.40
C LEU A 96 -9.02 -3.31 16.35
N ILE A 97 -8.29 -3.43 15.23
CA ILE A 97 -8.59 -4.44 14.22
C ILE A 97 -8.41 -5.85 14.79
N GLY A 98 -7.37 -6.09 15.58
CA GLY A 98 -7.18 -7.36 16.28
C GLY A 98 -8.35 -7.68 17.18
N THR A 99 -8.81 -6.72 17.98
CA THR A 99 -9.98 -6.84 18.86
C THR A 99 -11.26 -7.19 18.09
N LEU A 100 -11.54 -6.46 17.00
CA LEU A 100 -12.71 -6.72 16.17
C LEU A 100 -12.66 -8.10 15.51
N LEU A 101 -11.47 -8.50 15.02
CA LEU A 101 -11.28 -9.85 14.44
C LEU A 101 -11.50 -10.92 15.49
N GLY A 102 -10.94 -10.78 16.69
CA GLY A 102 -11.16 -11.72 17.78
C GLY A 102 -12.63 -11.83 18.16
N ALA A 103 -13.35 -10.72 18.26
CA ALA A 103 -14.79 -10.70 18.53
C ALA A 103 -15.60 -11.41 17.42
N VAL A 104 -15.30 -11.16 16.15
CA VAL A 104 -15.92 -11.87 15.00
C VAL A 104 -15.65 -13.37 15.07
N LEU A 105 -14.40 -13.76 15.28
CA LEU A 105 -14.03 -15.17 15.36
C LEU A 105 -14.68 -15.88 16.55
N ALA A 106 -14.85 -15.21 17.69
CA ALA A 106 -15.57 -15.77 18.85
C ALA A 106 -17.03 -16.13 18.54
N ILE A 107 -17.66 -15.36 17.63
CA ILE A 107 -19.06 -15.56 17.21
C ILE A 107 -19.16 -16.67 16.15
N TYR A 108 -18.29 -16.63 15.13
CA TYR A 108 -18.45 -17.43 13.92
C TYR A 108 -17.61 -18.70 13.86
N ALA A 109 -16.51 -18.78 14.63
CA ALA A 109 -15.54 -19.85 14.51
C ALA A 109 -15.40 -20.72 15.75
N LYS A 110 -15.24 -22.03 15.53
CA LYS A 110 -14.80 -22.97 16.58
C LYS A 110 -13.32 -22.72 16.90
N ARG A 111 -12.88 -23.11 18.10
CA ARG A 111 -11.54 -22.83 18.63
C ARG A 111 -10.42 -23.19 17.67
N GLY A 112 -10.43 -24.39 17.09
CA GLY A 112 -9.40 -24.81 16.15
C GLY A 112 -9.38 -23.97 14.87
N VAL A 113 -10.55 -23.63 14.31
CA VAL A 113 -10.67 -22.80 13.11
C VAL A 113 -10.21 -21.38 13.39
N ALA A 114 -10.57 -20.79 14.53
CA ALA A 114 -10.15 -19.45 14.91
C ALA A 114 -8.64 -19.32 14.99
N TYR A 115 -7.96 -20.30 15.59
CA TYR A 115 -6.50 -20.29 15.68
C TYR A 115 -5.81 -20.46 14.32
N ILE A 116 -6.37 -21.31 13.45
CA ILE A 116 -5.88 -21.45 12.07
C ILE A 116 -6.01 -20.12 11.32
N VAL A 117 -7.16 -19.46 11.42
CA VAL A 117 -7.39 -18.15 10.76
C VAL A 117 -6.42 -17.10 11.30
N LEU A 118 -6.23 -17.01 12.62
CA LEU A 118 -5.27 -16.08 13.21
C LEU A 118 -3.83 -16.38 12.75
N LEU A 119 -3.44 -17.64 12.70
CA LEU A 119 -2.13 -18.03 12.21
C LEU A 119 -1.92 -17.66 10.74
N VAL A 120 -2.91 -17.93 9.89
CA VAL A 120 -2.86 -17.59 8.47
C VAL A 120 -2.74 -16.06 8.28
N ILE A 121 -3.57 -15.26 8.95
CA ILE A 121 -3.51 -13.80 8.86
C ILE A 121 -2.15 -13.29 9.38
N THR A 122 -1.65 -13.86 10.48
CA THR A 122 -0.35 -13.49 11.05
C THR A 122 0.78 -13.83 10.08
N PHE A 123 0.74 -15.01 9.44
CA PHE A 123 1.73 -15.40 8.44
C PHE A 123 1.76 -14.43 7.26
N PHE A 124 0.58 -14.12 6.66
CA PHE A 124 0.49 -13.18 5.54
C PHE A 124 0.81 -11.73 5.92
N SER A 125 0.78 -11.40 7.20
CA SER A 125 1.18 -10.10 7.74
C SER A 125 2.65 -10.06 8.15
N SER A 126 3.37 -11.18 8.09
CA SER A 126 4.76 -11.29 8.55
C SER A 126 5.74 -11.18 7.37
N PRO A 127 6.97 -10.73 7.61
CA PRO A 127 8.01 -10.70 6.57
C PRO A 127 8.39 -12.08 6.01
N ALA A 128 8.06 -13.16 6.72
CA ALA A 128 8.33 -14.52 6.23
C ALA A 128 7.63 -14.81 4.89
N VAL A 129 6.51 -14.13 4.62
CA VAL A 129 5.80 -14.29 3.35
C VAL A 129 6.53 -13.66 2.16
N ASN A 130 7.40 -12.66 2.39
CA ASN A 130 8.15 -12.03 1.31
C ASN A 130 9.09 -13.00 0.61
N GLY A 131 9.79 -13.86 1.38
CA GLY A 131 10.60 -14.94 0.80
C GLY A 131 9.77 -15.91 -0.04
N PHE A 132 8.61 -16.32 0.47
CA PHE A 132 7.69 -17.18 -0.28
C PHE A 132 7.18 -16.52 -1.57
N CYS A 133 6.84 -15.24 -1.54
CA CYS A 133 6.40 -14.50 -2.73
C CYS A 133 7.52 -14.33 -3.75
N ALA A 134 8.75 -14.09 -3.31
CA ALA A 134 9.92 -14.05 -4.19
C ALA A 134 10.14 -15.39 -4.89
N ASP A 135 10.13 -16.49 -4.16
CA ASP A 135 10.27 -17.85 -4.71
C ASP A 135 9.13 -18.18 -5.70
N LEU A 136 7.89 -17.80 -5.37
CA LEU A 136 6.73 -17.96 -6.26
C LEU A 136 6.93 -17.17 -7.55
N TYR A 137 7.39 -15.93 -7.46
CA TYR A 137 7.67 -15.10 -8.62
C TYR A 137 8.75 -15.69 -9.52
N TYR A 138 9.88 -16.11 -8.94
CA TYR A 138 10.98 -16.73 -9.70
C TYR A 138 10.57 -18.03 -10.39
N SER A 139 9.70 -18.83 -9.74
CA SER A 139 9.27 -20.12 -10.30
C SER A 139 8.13 -20.00 -11.32
N THR A 140 7.17 -19.12 -11.10
CA THR A 140 5.92 -19.05 -11.89
C THR A 140 5.74 -17.74 -12.66
N GLY A 141 6.46 -16.68 -12.29
CA GLY A 141 6.26 -15.32 -12.80
C GLY A 141 5.04 -14.59 -12.25
N ILE A 142 4.39 -15.15 -11.21
CA ILE A 142 3.20 -14.54 -10.60
C ILE A 142 3.64 -13.61 -9.46
N SER A 143 3.42 -12.31 -9.62
CA SER A 143 3.63 -11.33 -8.55
C SER A 143 2.48 -11.38 -7.54
N ALA A 144 2.81 -11.69 -6.29
CA ALA A 144 1.86 -11.75 -5.19
C ALA A 144 1.94 -10.54 -4.24
N ASN A 145 3.01 -9.75 -4.31
CA ASN A 145 3.26 -8.60 -3.41
C ASN A 145 2.08 -7.65 -3.32
N ARG A 146 1.46 -7.34 -4.46
CA ARG A 146 0.28 -6.48 -4.50
C ARG A 146 -0.86 -6.96 -3.61
N TRP A 147 -1.06 -8.27 -3.49
CA TRP A 147 -2.13 -8.86 -2.68
C TRP A 147 -1.80 -8.81 -1.19
N LEU A 148 -0.52 -8.78 -0.82
CA LEU A 148 -0.08 -8.68 0.58
C LEU A 148 -0.42 -7.32 1.21
N ARG A 149 -0.61 -6.28 0.40
CA ARG A 149 -1.05 -4.95 0.87
C ARG A 149 -2.39 -4.96 1.59
N VAL A 150 -3.18 -6.02 1.40
CA VAL A 150 -4.41 -6.25 2.18
C VAL A 150 -4.12 -6.49 3.66
N PHE A 151 -2.89 -6.91 4.03
CA PHE A 151 -2.49 -7.22 5.40
C PHE A 151 -1.48 -6.21 5.98
N PRO A 152 -1.86 -4.93 6.16
CA PRO A 152 -0.90 -3.86 6.48
C PRO A 152 -0.54 -3.75 7.96
N PHE A 153 -0.59 -4.86 8.73
CA PHE A 153 -0.38 -4.85 10.19
C PHE A 153 1.07 -4.67 10.60
N MET A 154 2.01 -4.96 9.71
CA MET A 154 3.41 -4.58 9.88
C MET A 154 3.74 -3.38 9.01
N THR A 155 4.57 -2.52 9.55
CA THR A 155 5.22 -1.46 8.81
C THR A 155 6.69 -1.56 9.09
N PRO A 156 7.39 -1.61 8.06
CA PRO A 156 7.22 -1.96 6.68
C PRO A 156 7.23 -3.48 6.49
N SER A 157 7.19 -3.93 5.26
CA SER A 157 7.15 -5.34 4.89
C SER A 157 8.40 -6.16 5.26
N SER A 158 9.43 -5.58 5.87
CA SER A 158 10.69 -6.23 6.25
C SER A 158 11.03 -6.08 7.73
N PHE A 159 11.58 -7.12 8.37
CA PHE A 159 12.13 -7.07 9.73
C PHE A 159 13.30 -6.09 9.87
N PHE A 160 14.02 -5.85 8.79
CA PHE A 160 15.24 -5.05 8.76
C PHE A 160 15.00 -3.62 8.28
N TYR A 161 13.74 -3.22 8.16
CA TYR A 161 13.44 -1.88 7.71
C TYR A 161 14.00 -0.84 8.66
N THR A 162 14.83 -0.02 8.10
CA THR A 162 15.27 1.23 8.71
C THR A 162 14.51 2.37 8.03
N PRO A 163 14.11 3.42 8.77
CA PRO A 163 13.55 4.60 8.13
C PRO A 163 14.53 5.09 7.07
N ASN A 164 14.02 5.44 5.91
CA ASN A 164 14.87 6.00 4.87
C ASN A 164 15.52 7.29 5.39
N ILE A 165 16.85 7.38 5.32
CA ILE A 165 17.61 8.52 5.85
C ILE A 165 17.16 9.83 5.17
N ALA A 166 16.79 9.78 3.88
CA ALA A 166 16.36 10.94 3.13
C ALA A 166 14.89 11.30 3.35
N TYR A 167 14.01 10.29 3.48
CA TYR A 167 12.56 10.49 3.41
C TYR A 167 11.84 10.22 4.73
N GLY A 168 12.52 9.63 5.73
CA GLY A 168 11.93 9.29 7.02
C GLY A 168 10.83 8.23 6.93
N TYR A 169 9.90 8.26 7.90
CA TYR A 169 8.72 7.40 7.89
C TYR A 169 7.61 8.04 7.06
N SER A 170 7.13 7.38 6.02
CA SER A 170 5.97 7.83 5.25
C SER A 170 4.69 7.11 5.67
N LEU A 171 3.60 7.86 5.77
CA LEU A 171 2.26 7.30 5.90
C LEU A 171 1.71 7.02 4.51
N ARG A 172 1.76 5.77 4.10
CA ARG A 172 1.32 5.37 2.75
C ARG A 172 -0.21 5.36 2.68
N PRO A 173 -0.83 6.03 1.70
CA PRO A 173 -2.29 6.11 1.59
C PRO A 173 -2.96 4.73 1.53
N TYR A 174 -2.43 3.79 0.76
CA TYR A 174 -3.02 2.45 0.64
C TYR A 174 -3.16 1.76 2.01
N ARG A 175 -2.20 1.96 2.92
CA ARG A 175 -2.22 1.36 4.25
C ARG A 175 -3.38 1.87 5.09
N LEU A 176 -3.67 3.18 5.02
CA LEU A 176 -4.83 3.78 5.69
C LEU A 176 -6.14 3.20 5.14
N PHE A 177 -6.25 3.07 3.82
CA PHE A 177 -7.41 2.45 3.18
C PHE A 177 -7.54 0.96 3.50
N ALA A 178 -6.43 0.22 3.63
CA ALA A 178 -6.45 -1.16 4.06
C ALA A 178 -6.94 -1.31 5.51
N PHE A 179 -6.49 -0.47 6.44
CA PHE A 179 -7.02 -0.45 7.80
C PHE A 179 -8.51 -0.12 7.83
N LEU A 180 -8.95 0.89 7.09
CA LEU A 180 -10.36 1.25 6.98
C LEU A 180 -11.17 0.08 6.42
N MET A 181 -10.69 -0.59 5.39
CA MET A 181 -11.31 -1.79 4.82
C MET A 181 -11.49 -2.88 5.88
N TRP A 182 -10.45 -3.20 6.65
CA TRP A 182 -10.55 -4.20 7.72
C TRP A 182 -11.58 -3.83 8.78
N ILE A 183 -11.56 -2.59 9.27
CA ILE A 183 -12.53 -2.11 10.27
C ILE A 183 -13.94 -2.23 9.72
N LEU A 184 -14.21 -1.75 8.52
CA LEU A 184 -15.54 -1.76 7.92
C LEU A 184 -16.06 -3.18 7.67
N VAL A 185 -15.21 -4.08 7.17
CA VAL A 185 -15.58 -5.49 6.93
C VAL A 185 -15.86 -6.21 8.24
N LEU A 186 -15.03 -6.03 9.27
CA LEU A 186 -15.23 -6.66 10.56
C LEU A 186 -16.48 -6.09 11.27
N CYS A 187 -16.71 -4.78 11.22
CA CYS A 187 -17.95 -4.17 11.71
C CYS A 187 -19.18 -4.70 10.96
N ALA A 188 -19.10 -4.86 9.64
CA ALA A 188 -20.19 -5.44 8.86
C ALA A 188 -20.55 -6.86 9.34
N LEU A 189 -19.54 -7.71 9.60
CA LEU A 189 -19.77 -9.06 10.13
C LEU A 189 -20.44 -9.05 11.51
N LEU A 190 -20.06 -8.14 12.41
CA LEU A 190 -20.73 -7.97 13.70
C LEU A 190 -22.18 -7.49 13.53
N LEU A 191 -22.42 -6.53 12.64
CA LEU A 191 -23.75 -6.00 12.34
C LEU A 191 -24.66 -7.06 11.70
N PHE A 192 -24.13 -7.93 10.84
CA PHE A 192 -24.89 -9.06 10.29
C PHE A 192 -25.27 -10.07 11.37
N PHE A 193 -24.39 -10.32 12.34
CA PHE A 193 -24.75 -11.15 13.50
C PHE A 193 -25.91 -10.54 14.29
N PHE A 194 -25.91 -9.22 14.55
CA PHE A 194 -26.98 -8.53 15.22
C PHE A 194 -28.28 -8.58 14.41
N ALA A 195 -28.23 -8.35 13.11
CA ALA A 195 -29.37 -8.45 12.20
C ALA A 195 -30.01 -9.85 12.23
N ARG A 196 -29.18 -10.91 12.21
CA ARG A 196 -29.60 -12.31 12.24
C ARG A 196 -30.37 -12.64 13.57
N ASN A 197 -29.94 -12.05 14.66
CA ASN A 197 -30.57 -12.23 15.99
C ASN A 197 -31.82 -11.36 16.21
N ARG A 198 -32.45 -10.85 15.16
CA ARG A 198 -33.71 -10.07 15.15
C ARG A 198 -33.66 -8.73 15.89
N TYR A 199 -32.47 -8.15 16.07
CA TYR A 199 -32.36 -6.83 16.73
C TYR A 199 -32.84 -5.65 15.86
N GLY A 200 -33.12 -5.88 14.57
CA GLY A 200 -33.75 -4.90 13.69
C GLY A 200 -33.10 -4.85 12.27
N LYS A 201 -33.94 -4.48 11.30
CA LYS A 201 -33.50 -4.37 9.88
C LYS A 201 -32.44 -3.29 9.68
N HIS A 202 -32.34 -2.29 10.55
CA HIS A 202 -31.35 -1.24 10.47
C HIS A 202 -29.90 -1.77 10.61
N PHE A 203 -29.68 -2.82 11.42
CA PHE A 203 -28.36 -3.48 11.50
C PHE A 203 -27.97 -4.15 10.19
N LEU A 204 -28.93 -4.69 9.44
CA LEU A 204 -28.66 -5.25 8.13
C LEU A 204 -28.26 -4.17 7.13
N VAL A 205 -29.01 -3.07 7.07
CA VAL A 205 -28.73 -1.95 6.17
C VAL A 205 -27.36 -1.36 6.45
N LEU A 206 -27.06 -1.11 7.74
CA LEU A 206 -25.77 -0.57 8.15
C LEU A 206 -24.63 -1.55 7.86
N GLY A 207 -24.83 -2.85 8.05
CA GLY A 207 -23.86 -3.90 7.71
C GLY A 207 -23.56 -3.95 6.22
N VAL A 208 -24.59 -3.87 5.36
CA VAL A 208 -24.40 -3.78 3.91
C VAL A 208 -23.65 -2.50 3.53
N ALA A 209 -23.99 -1.35 4.11
CA ALA A 209 -23.29 -0.10 3.86
C ALA A 209 -21.81 -0.17 4.27
N CYS A 210 -21.50 -0.72 5.45
CA CYS A 210 -20.10 -0.93 5.87
C CYS A 210 -19.36 -1.87 4.93
N LEU A 211 -19.97 -2.98 4.51
CA LEU A 211 -19.34 -3.93 3.59
C LEU A 211 -19.05 -3.30 2.23
N THR A 212 -20.02 -2.58 1.66
CA THR A 212 -19.84 -1.91 0.36
C THR A 212 -18.74 -0.84 0.42
N LEU A 213 -18.74 0.00 1.46
CA LEU A 213 -17.68 0.99 1.66
C LEU A 213 -16.31 0.34 1.85
N GLY A 214 -16.23 -0.75 2.62
CA GLY A 214 -14.99 -1.51 2.80
C GLY A 214 -14.47 -2.07 1.47
N LEU A 215 -15.34 -2.67 0.67
CA LEU A 215 -14.96 -3.19 -0.65
C LEU A 215 -14.55 -2.08 -1.65
N CYS A 216 -15.11 -0.88 -1.54
CA CYS A 216 -14.69 0.27 -2.34
C CYS A 216 -13.25 0.73 -2.02
N CYS A 217 -12.69 0.38 -0.86
CA CYS A 217 -11.29 0.65 -0.54
C CYS A 217 -10.32 -0.30 -1.27
N ALA A 218 -10.77 -1.51 -1.65
CA ALA A 218 -9.89 -2.54 -2.24
C ALA A 218 -9.17 -2.10 -3.53
N PRO A 219 -9.80 -1.41 -4.50
CA PRO A 219 -9.10 -0.92 -5.68
C PRO A 219 -7.93 0.01 -5.34
N ILE A 220 -8.09 0.87 -4.33
CA ILE A 220 -7.04 1.82 -3.89
C ILE A 220 -5.88 1.04 -3.25
N VAL A 221 -6.18 0.04 -2.43
CA VAL A 221 -5.19 -0.82 -1.77
C VAL A 221 -4.37 -1.61 -2.80
N LEU A 222 -5.02 -2.09 -3.87
CA LEU A 222 -4.41 -2.94 -4.88
C LEU A 222 -3.83 -2.15 -6.08
N GLN A 223 -3.96 -0.82 -6.09
CA GLN A 223 -3.45 0.00 -7.18
C GLN A 223 -1.93 0.09 -7.12
N ASN A 224 -1.28 -0.12 -8.28
CA ASN A 224 0.13 0.16 -8.43
C ASN A 224 0.35 1.64 -8.73
N ASN A 225 1.10 2.31 -7.86
CA ASN A 225 1.54 3.69 -8.04
C ASN A 225 2.80 3.92 -7.19
N SER A 226 3.46 5.05 -7.38
CA SER A 226 4.70 5.38 -6.68
C SER A 226 4.58 5.44 -5.16
N ASP A 227 3.38 5.74 -4.63
CA ASP A 227 3.15 5.79 -3.18
C ASP A 227 3.03 4.39 -2.56
N ASN A 228 2.85 3.36 -3.38
CA ASN A 228 2.66 1.98 -2.96
C ASN A 228 3.92 1.12 -3.13
N ILE A 229 5.03 1.71 -3.55
CA ILE A 229 6.32 1.01 -3.57
C ILE A 229 6.78 0.82 -2.13
N GLU A 230 6.86 -0.41 -1.70
CA GLU A 230 7.22 -0.73 -0.32
C GLU A 230 8.72 -0.75 -0.11
N ASP A 231 9.48 -1.15 -1.11
CA ASP A 231 10.94 -1.11 -1.10
C ASP A 231 11.47 -1.08 -2.53
N ILE A 232 12.29 -0.10 -2.83
CA ILE A 232 13.13 -0.07 -4.05
C ILE A 232 14.05 -1.32 -4.08
N GLU A 233 14.25 -1.96 -2.93
CA GLU A 233 15.10 -3.13 -2.74
C GLU A 233 14.30 -4.45 -2.69
N SER A 234 12.98 -4.46 -2.95
CA SER A 234 12.29 -5.74 -2.96
C SER A 234 12.82 -6.60 -4.11
N THR A 235 13.34 -7.75 -3.75
CA THR A 235 13.94 -8.72 -4.69
C THR A 235 12.96 -9.12 -5.80
N GLU A 236 11.66 -9.01 -5.54
CA GLU A 236 10.60 -9.32 -6.49
C GLU A 236 10.44 -8.23 -7.55
N GLU A 237 10.54 -6.94 -7.19
CA GLU A 237 10.41 -5.83 -8.13
C GLU A 237 11.63 -5.69 -9.04
N VAL A 238 12.84 -5.79 -8.47
CA VAL A 238 14.08 -5.85 -9.25
C VAL A 238 14.10 -7.10 -10.13
N GLY A 239 13.68 -8.25 -9.60
CA GLY A 239 13.54 -9.49 -10.36
C GLY A 239 12.49 -9.38 -11.48
N GLY A 240 11.44 -8.59 -11.28
CA GLY A 240 10.41 -8.26 -12.27
C GLY A 240 10.97 -7.55 -13.49
N GLU A 241 11.78 -6.54 -13.28
CA GLU A 241 12.44 -5.81 -14.35
C GLU A 241 13.44 -6.67 -15.11
N ILE A 242 14.31 -7.39 -14.40
CA ILE A 242 15.26 -8.31 -15.02
C ILE A 242 14.52 -9.35 -15.87
N ARG A 243 13.43 -9.92 -15.34
CA ARG A 243 12.63 -10.90 -16.05
C ARG A 243 11.94 -10.29 -17.27
N TYR A 244 11.41 -9.06 -17.17
CA TYR A 244 10.85 -8.34 -18.30
C TYR A 244 11.83 -8.26 -19.48
N TYR A 245 13.06 -7.82 -19.22
CA TYR A 245 14.10 -7.71 -20.25
C TYR A 245 14.58 -9.06 -20.76
N ILE A 246 14.61 -10.10 -19.93
CA ILE A 246 14.94 -11.47 -20.38
C ILE A 246 13.88 -12.02 -21.34
N ILE A 247 12.59 -11.80 -21.03
CA ILE A 247 11.47 -12.36 -21.80
C ILE A 247 11.24 -11.57 -23.07
N ASN A 248 11.19 -10.25 -22.98
CA ASN A 248 10.81 -9.39 -24.11
C ASN A 248 11.95 -9.11 -25.08
N LYS A 249 13.22 -9.41 -24.69
CA LYS A 249 14.41 -9.21 -25.55
C LYS A 249 14.36 -7.89 -26.31
N THR A 250 14.07 -6.80 -25.56
CA THR A 250 13.99 -5.45 -26.14
C THR A 250 15.35 -5.06 -26.70
N SER A 251 15.56 -5.33 -27.97
CA SER A 251 16.73 -4.85 -28.71
C SER A 251 16.31 -3.62 -29.51
N PRO A 252 17.17 -2.60 -29.59
CA PRO A 252 16.92 -1.51 -30.51
C PRO A 252 16.81 -2.05 -31.95
N PRO A 253 16.04 -1.40 -32.83
CA PRO A 253 15.98 -1.78 -34.22
C PRO A 253 17.40 -1.81 -34.84
N ASP A 254 17.65 -2.74 -35.77
CA ASP A 254 18.94 -2.97 -36.38
C ASP A 254 19.53 -1.72 -37.10
N ALA A 255 18.69 -0.74 -37.39
CA ALA A 255 19.07 0.52 -38.03
C ALA A 255 18.51 1.71 -37.23
N CYS A 256 19.26 2.17 -36.24
CA CYS A 256 18.98 3.45 -35.59
C CYS A 256 19.79 4.53 -36.31
N PRO A 257 19.12 5.58 -36.84
CA PRO A 257 19.87 6.72 -37.37
C PRO A 257 20.62 7.40 -36.21
N GLU A 258 21.91 7.69 -36.47
CA GLU A 258 22.75 8.37 -35.49
C GLU A 258 22.43 9.87 -35.48
N PHE A 259 22.12 10.40 -34.33
CA PHE A 259 21.99 11.82 -34.05
C PHE A 259 22.54 12.12 -32.65
N LYS A 260 22.85 13.39 -32.41
CA LYS A 260 23.43 13.80 -31.13
C LYS A 260 22.43 14.62 -30.34
N ILE A 261 22.15 14.18 -29.12
CA ILE A 261 21.40 14.97 -28.15
C ILE A 261 22.36 15.97 -27.50
N THR A 262 21.95 17.24 -27.47
CA THR A 262 22.77 18.34 -26.95
C THR A 262 22.33 18.77 -25.56
N SER A 263 21.03 18.71 -25.25
CA SER A 263 20.51 19.05 -23.93
C SER A 263 19.13 18.46 -23.69
N TYR A 264 18.78 18.35 -22.42
CA TYR A 264 17.43 18.06 -21.94
C TYR A 264 16.96 19.22 -21.08
N ASP A 265 15.69 19.62 -21.26
CA ASP A 265 14.98 20.51 -20.37
C ASP A 265 13.73 19.76 -19.90
N MET A 266 13.63 19.51 -18.59
CA MET A 266 12.65 18.58 -18.03
C MET A 266 11.77 19.27 -16.99
N GLU A 267 10.46 19.28 -17.23
CA GLU A 267 9.47 19.62 -16.23
C GLU A 267 8.82 18.32 -15.71
N LEU A 268 9.08 18.00 -14.44
CA LEU A 268 8.63 16.76 -13.81
C LEU A 268 7.62 17.09 -12.70
N LYS A 269 6.42 16.52 -12.81
CA LYS A 269 5.40 16.57 -11.77
C LYS A 269 5.26 15.18 -11.15
N LEU A 270 5.74 15.06 -9.91
CA LEU A 270 5.73 13.84 -9.14
C LEU A 270 4.47 13.77 -8.29
N SER A 271 3.69 12.73 -8.50
CA SER A 271 2.52 12.35 -7.72
C SER A 271 2.48 10.82 -7.64
N ASN A 272 1.31 10.22 -7.46
CA ASN A 272 1.13 8.77 -7.58
C ASN A 272 1.61 8.20 -8.93
N VAL A 273 1.68 9.05 -9.93
CA VAL A 273 2.18 8.77 -11.28
C VAL A 273 3.10 9.90 -11.67
N LEU A 274 4.22 9.60 -12.33
CA LEU A 274 5.07 10.60 -12.94
C LEU A 274 4.36 11.22 -14.15
N HIS A 275 4.28 12.54 -14.20
CA HIS A 275 3.94 13.31 -15.38
C HIS A 275 5.17 14.12 -15.78
N ALA A 276 5.60 14.00 -17.01
CA ALA A 276 6.79 14.64 -17.52
C ALA A 276 6.52 15.36 -18.84
N GLU A 277 7.07 16.55 -18.95
CA GLU A 277 7.25 17.25 -20.21
C GLU A 277 8.76 17.46 -20.40
N VAL A 278 9.31 16.85 -21.45
CA VAL A 278 10.76 16.82 -21.69
C VAL A 278 11.05 17.35 -23.08
N LYS A 279 11.75 18.48 -23.12
CA LYS A 279 12.28 19.03 -24.36
C LYS A 279 13.69 18.51 -24.57
N VAL A 280 13.87 17.77 -25.65
CA VAL A 280 15.15 17.19 -26.06
C VAL A 280 15.68 18.04 -27.20
N SER A 281 16.82 18.69 -27.01
CA SER A 281 17.53 19.40 -28.09
C SER A 281 18.47 18.44 -28.79
N VAL A 282 18.38 18.40 -30.08
CA VAL A 282 19.24 17.56 -30.93
C VAL A 282 20.12 18.41 -31.83
N SER A 283 21.27 17.91 -32.26
CA SER A 283 22.02 18.58 -33.31
C SER A 283 21.16 18.64 -34.56
N PRO A 284 21.05 19.79 -35.23
CA PRO A 284 20.23 19.93 -36.42
C PRO A 284 20.53 18.81 -37.40
N SER A 285 19.53 18.06 -37.77
CA SER A 285 19.63 16.93 -38.69
C SER A 285 18.31 16.78 -39.45
N ASN A 286 18.42 16.28 -40.64
CA ASN A 286 17.28 16.04 -41.53
C ASN A 286 17.08 14.52 -41.66
N LEU A 287 16.61 13.92 -40.55
CA LEU A 287 16.29 12.51 -40.46
C LEU A 287 14.80 12.31 -40.58
N ASP A 288 14.39 11.28 -41.33
CA ASP A 288 12.96 10.93 -41.44
C ASP A 288 12.42 10.34 -40.16
N ILE A 289 13.29 9.67 -39.37
CA ILE A 289 12.90 9.01 -38.11
C ILE A 289 13.98 9.28 -37.05
N TYR A 290 13.52 9.65 -35.86
CA TYR A 290 14.32 9.75 -34.64
C TYR A 290 13.95 8.63 -33.67
N GLY A 291 14.94 7.90 -33.15
CA GLY A 291 14.77 6.82 -32.20
C GLY A 291 15.21 7.22 -30.79
N PHE A 292 14.34 6.99 -29.82
CA PHE A 292 14.62 7.27 -28.41
C PHE A 292 14.30 6.03 -27.56
N THR A 293 14.91 5.97 -26.38
CA THR A 293 14.57 4.98 -25.36
C THR A 293 13.84 5.66 -24.20
N LEU A 294 12.77 5.03 -23.74
CA LEU A 294 12.04 5.43 -22.54
C LEU A 294 11.55 4.18 -21.84
N TYR A 295 11.69 4.13 -20.53
CA TYR A 295 11.23 3.00 -19.72
C TYR A 295 9.78 2.61 -20.06
N HIS A 296 9.52 1.33 -20.29
CA HIS A 296 8.22 0.79 -20.77
C HIS A 296 7.03 1.11 -19.85
N GLY A 297 7.26 1.37 -18.56
CA GLY A 297 6.24 1.82 -17.61
C GLY A 297 5.72 3.24 -17.88
N TYR A 298 6.44 4.03 -18.67
CA TYR A 298 6.02 5.37 -19.08
C TYR A 298 5.41 5.33 -20.48
N LYS A 299 4.23 5.97 -20.62
CA LYS A 299 3.51 6.03 -21.89
C LYS A 299 3.55 7.44 -22.45
N VAL A 300 4.08 7.54 -23.67
CA VAL A 300 4.11 8.81 -24.41
C VAL A 300 2.70 9.17 -24.83
N LYS A 301 2.30 10.42 -24.57
CA LYS A 301 1.00 10.99 -24.93
C LYS A 301 1.06 11.83 -26.18
N SER A 302 2.13 12.62 -26.33
CA SER A 302 2.35 13.45 -27.50
C SER A 302 3.83 13.72 -27.68
N VAL A 303 4.22 13.93 -28.94
CA VAL A 303 5.53 14.42 -29.31
C VAL A 303 5.31 15.62 -30.22
N ARG A 304 5.98 16.75 -29.92
CA ARG A 304 5.87 17.98 -30.68
C ARG A 304 7.23 18.45 -31.18
N ASP A 305 7.22 19.10 -32.35
CA ASP A 305 8.40 19.77 -32.87
C ASP A 305 8.61 21.16 -32.22
N GLU A 306 9.66 21.85 -32.63
CA GLU A 306 9.97 23.22 -32.17
C GLU A 306 8.91 24.26 -32.50
N SER A 307 8.05 24.00 -33.51
CA SER A 307 6.93 24.87 -33.89
C SER A 307 5.64 24.54 -33.13
N GLY A 308 5.67 23.53 -32.25
CA GLY A 308 4.50 23.05 -31.48
C GLY A 308 3.56 22.15 -32.28
N ARG A 309 3.96 21.66 -33.47
CA ARG A 309 3.14 20.71 -34.24
C ARG A 309 3.29 19.33 -33.66
N ASP A 310 2.17 18.61 -33.55
CA ASP A 310 2.18 17.20 -33.14
C ASP A 310 2.81 16.33 -34.24
N LEU A 311 3.78 15.52 -33.86
CA LEU A 311 4.45 14.53 -34.70
C LEU A 311 3.85 13.14 -34.51
N LYS A 312 3.90 12.33 -35.56
CA LYS A 312 3.54 10.92 -35.42
C LYS A 312 4.67 10.17 -34.70
N PHE A 313 4.31 9.33 -33.79
CA PHE A 313 5.25 8.48 -33.05
C PHE A 313 4.69 7.08 -32.85
N ARG A 314 5.59 6.13 -32.65
CA ARG A 314 5.28 4.76 -32.29
C ARG A 314 6.12 4.38 -31.07
N GLN A 315 5.46 3.91 -30.01
CA GLN A 315 6.13 3.35 -28.85
C GLN A 315 5.98 1.84 -28.86
N ASN A 316 7.09 1.13 -28.82
CA ASN A 316 7.14 -0.33 -28.69
C ASN A 316 8.07 -0.65 -27.52
N ASP A 317 7.50 -1.08 -26.40
CA ASP A 317 8.20 -1.27 -25.13
C ASP A 317 9.02 -0.03 -24.74
N ASP A 318 10.33 -0.15 -24.62
CA ASP A 318 11.25 0.94 -24.29
C ASP A 318 11.64 1.80 -25.48
N TRP A 319 11.23 1.43 -26.71
CA TRP A 319 11.63 2.10 -27.92
C TRP A 319 10.57 3.05 -28.44
N ILE A 320 10.96 4.27 -28.78
CA ILE A 320 10.09 5.29 -29.35
C ILE A 320 10.67 5.73 -30.69
N GLU A 321 9.91 5.59 -31.75
CA GLU A 321 10.18 6.10 -33.06
C GLU A 321 9.32 7.34 -33.31
N VAL A 322 9.95 8.45 -33.72
CA VAL A 322 9.28 9.72 -34.02
C VAL A 322 9.54 10.06 -35.49
N GLU A 323 8.47 10.20 -36.27
CA GLU A 323 8.54 10.64 -37.65
C GLU A 323 8.76 12.15 -37.71
N SER A 324 9.79 12.61 -38.39
CA SER A 324 10.07 14.03 -38.60
C SER A 324 9.64 14.47 -39.97
N ALA A 325 9.20 15.73 -40.08
CA ALA A 325 8.79 16.32 -41.35
C ALA A 325 9.80 17.32 -41.93
N GLY A 326 11.07 17.24 -41.52
CA GLY A 326 12.14 18.14 -41.98
C GLY A 326 13.27 18.29 -40.97
N GLU A 327 14.06 19.34 -41.13
CA GLU A 327 15.15 19.65 -40.20
C GLU A 327 14.60 19.92 -38.79
N THR A 328 15.07 19.15 -37.81
CA THR A 328 14.59 19.20 -36.43
C THR A 328 15.75 19.56 -35.51
N SER A 329 15.54 20.56 -34.67
CA SER A 329 16.49 21.01 -33.65
C SER A 329 16.05 20.66 -32.22
N SER A 330 14.75 20.49 -32.00
CA SER A 330 14.22 20.04 -30.71
C SER A 330 12.89 19.29 -30.83
N LEU A 331 12.69 18.36 -29.90
CA LEU A 331 11.48 17.55 -29.77
C LEU A 331 10.98 17.66 -28.33
N THR A 332 9.68 17.88 -28.14
CA THR A 332 9.05 17.94 -26.82
C THR A 332 8.17 16.70 -26.62
N PHE A 333 8.52 15.88 -25.65
CA PHE A 333 7.79 14.69 -25.26
C PHE A 333 6.92 14.97 -24.05
N THR A 334 5.66 14.59 -24.11
CA THR A 334 4.78 14.56 -22.94
C THR A 334 4.46 13.10 -22.64
N TYR A 335 4.82 12.63 -21.46
CA TYR A 335 4.57 11.25 -21.06
C TYR A 335 4.14 11.15 -19.60
N SER A 336 3.56 10.02 -19.24
CA SER A 336 3.21 9.73 -17.86
C SER A 336 3.26 8.22 -17.62
N GLY A 337 3.50 7.84 -16.38
CA GLY A 337 3.54 6.43 -16.04
C GLY A 337 4.06 6.18 -14.65
N TYR A 338 4.28 4.91 -14.41
CA TYR A 338 4.73 4.37 -13.16
C TYR A 338 5.95 3.49 -13.40
N SER A 339 6.91 3.55 -12.51
CA SER A 339 8.06 2.63 -12.46
C SER A 339 8.15 2.04 -11.07
N ASN A 340 8.50 0.77 -10.98
CA ASN A 340 8.72 0.09 -9.71
C ASN A 340 9.87 0.70 -8.89
N THR A 341 10.75 1.47 -9.54
CA THR A 341 11.86 2.16 -8.90
C THR A 341 11.59 3.63 -8.60
N HIS A 342 10.43 4.14 -9.01
CA HIS A 342 9.98 5.50 -8.71
C HIS A 342 9.28 5.54 -7.37
N TYR A 343 9.79 6.35 -6.44
CA TYR A 343 9.21 6.57 -5.12
C TYR A 343 8.88 8.04 -4.90
N SER A 344 7.69 8.30 -4.37
CA SER A 344 7.27 9.63 -3.93
C SER A 344 6.33 9.51 -2.72
N ASN A 345 6.58 10.29 -1.68
CA ASN A 345 5.77 10.29 -0.45
C ASN A 345 5.27 11.67 -0.02
N GLY A 346 5.33 12.65 -0.91
CA GLY A 346 4.97 14.05 -0.61
C GLY A 346 6.02 14.83 0.19
N GLN A 347 7.06 14.17 0.72
CA GLN A 347 8.20 14.79 1.42
C GLN A 347 9.47 14.71 0.60
N GLY A 348 9.60 13.67 -0.20
CA GLY A 348 10.71 13.43 -1.07
C GLY A 348 10.33 12.49 -2.20
N ALA A 349 11.17 12.43 -3.21
CA ALA A 349 11.01 11.54 -4.34
C ALA A 349 12.38 10.98 -4.74
N SER A 350 12.39 9.73 -5.21
CA SER A 350 13.51 9.10 -5.86
C SER A 350 13.10 8.69 -7.25
N LEU A 351 13.85 9.09 -8.23
CA LEU A 351 13.68 8.69 -9.61
C LEU A 351 14.83 7.77 -9.98
N PRO A 352 14.59 6.70 -10.74
CA PRO A 352 15.69 5.89 -11.28
C PRO A 352 16.53 6.76 -12.22
N GLY A 353 17.83 6.59 -12.16
CA GLY A 353 18.78 7.34 -13.03
C GLY A 353 18.76 6.93 -14.51
N THR A 354 17.68 6.34 -14.97
CA THR A 354 17.48 5.87 -16.35
C THR A 354 16.53 6.82 -17.08
N PHE A 355 17.03 8.01 -17.39
CA PHE A 355 16.41 8.92 -18.35
C PHE A 355 17.25 8.95 -19.62
#